data_f4ac1ced23d8c707342230a1f99fe373
#
_entry.id   f4ac1ced23d8c707342230a1f99fe373
#
_cell.length_a   1.000
_cell.length_b   1.000
_cell.length_c   1.000
_cell.angle_alpha   90.00
_cell.angle_beta   90.00
_cell.angle_gamma   90.00
#
_symmetry.space_group_name_H-M   'P 1'
#
loop_
_entity.id
_entity.type
_entity.pdbx_description
1 polymer ?
#
loop_
_entity_poly.entity_id
_entity_poly.type
_entity_poly.pdbx_seq_one_letter_code
_entity_poly.pdbx_strand_id
1 'polypeptide(L)'
;MPYVTGKICKKCGCSKDNCSCTSNILYYDSAAAPFYYEDSVKKALTGMKFSQRKEYAEAFSEYMLKTLSERYKDEKFDVILCVPLHKKDRRKRGYNQSELLSRYISEKSGIPYKDNVLEKIYRTKMQMSQKGIERSGNLLGAFSVRNGADLEDKSILLIDDIKTTGATVSECGKMLYLAGAKEVCVLSCAVTRKRHKDRER
;
A
#
# COMPACT_ATOMS: atom_id res chain seq x y z
N MET A 1 12.15 16.43 3.62
CA MET A 1 11.21 15.41 3.10
C MET A 1 9.81 15.67 3.65
N PRO A 2 8.73 15.44 2.91
CA PRO A 2 7.35 15.66 3.34
C PRO A 2 6.87 14.52 4.27
N TYR A 3 7.27 14.56 5.54
CA TYR A 3 6.88 13.56 6.53
C TYR A 3 5.42 13.66 6.92
N VAL A 4 4.82 12.52 7.24
CA VAL A 4 3.50 12.45 7.87
C VAL A 4 3.69 12.58 9.39
N THR A 5 3.26 13.70 9.97
CA THR A 5 3.47 14.03 11.40
C THR A 5 2.16 14.34 12.13
N GLY A 6 2.21 14.41 13.45
CA GLY A 6 1.05 14.72 14.30
C GLY A 6 0.13 13.52 14.55
N LYS A 7 -1.13 13.81 14.93
CA LYS A 7 -2.15 12.76 15.10
C LYS A 7 -2.53 12.15 13.75
N ILE A 8 -2.37 10.85 13.61
CA ILE A 8 -2.62 10.14 12.36
C ILE A 8 -4.03 9.57 12.32
N CYS A 9 -4.67 9.68 11.16
CA CYS A 9 -5.92 9.00 10.89
C CYS A 9 -5.63 7.51 10.57
N LYS A 10 -6.10 6.60 11.40
CA LYS A 10 -5.94 5.15 11.18
C LYS A 10 -6.45 4.71 9.79
N LYS A 11 -7.55 5.31 9.32
CA LYS A 11 -8.19 4.93 8.05
C LYS A 11 -7.38 5.28 6.80
N CYS A 12 -6.73 6.45 6.74
CA CYS A 12 -6.04 6.88 5.52
C CYS A 12 -4.51 6.95 5.64
N GLY A 13 -3.97 6.96 6.86
CA GLY A 13 -2.54 7.13 7.12
C GLY A 13 -2.04 8.56 7.01
N CYS A 14 -2.89 9.55 6.71
CA CYS A 14 -2.54 10.96 6.74
C CYS A 14 -2.62 11.52 8.16
N SER A 15 -1.99 12.67 8.43
CA SER A 15 -2.31 13.44 9.66
C SER A 15 -3.81 13.78 9.67
N LYS A 16 -4.40 13.91 10.86
CA LYS A 16 -5.82 14.25 11.00
C LYS A 16 -6.16 15.57 10.30
N ASP A 17 -5.26 16.55 10.32
CA ASP A 17 -5.43 17.85 9.68
C ASP A 17 -5.49 17.76 8.14
N ASN A 18 -4.86 16.74 7.57
CA ASN A 18 -4.86 16.44 6.14
C ASN A 18 -5.78 15.26 5.76
N CYS A 19 -6.54 14.74 6.73
CA CYS A 19 -7.46 13.64 6.50
C CYS A 19 -8.69 14.13 5.72
N SER A 20 -9.01 13.40 4.66
CA SER A 20 -10.21 13.60 3.86
C SER A 20 -11.00 12.31 3.70
N CYS A 21 -11.00 11.46 4.75
CA CYS A 21 -11.77 10.23 4.74
C CYS A 21 -13.26 10.55 4.64
N THR A 22 -13.92 9.86 3.71
CA THR A 22 -15.37 9.80 3.59
C THR A 22 -15.89 8.54 4.29
N SER A 23 -17.21 8.37 4.34
CA SER A 23 -17.90 7.18 4.87
C SER A 23 -17.69 5.90 4.05
N ASN A 24 -16.87 5.93 3.01
CA ASN A 24 -16.64 4.77 2.16
C ASN A 24 -16.10 3.58 2.95
N ILE A 25 -16.65 2.40 2.68
CA ILE A 25 -16.16 1.14 3.23
C ILE A 25 -14.78 0.85 2.62
N LEU A 26 -13.82 0.61 3.49
CA LEU A 26 -12.47 0.18 3.12
C LEU A 26 -12.25 -1.20 3.75
N TYR A 27 -11.75 -2.12 2.96
CA TYR A 27 -11.47 -3.48 3.39
C TYR A 27 -10.04 -3.61 3.92
N TYR A 28 -9.72 -2.84 4.93
CA TYR A 28 -8.53 -2.95 5.80
C TYR A 28 -8.79 -2.16 7.09
N ASP A 29 -8.14 -2.54 8.17
CA ASP A 29 -8.37 -1.99 9.52
C ASP A 29 -7.68 -0.65 9.71
N SER A 30 -6.45 -0.56 9.23
CA SER A 30 -5.66 0.66 9.39
C SER A 30 -4.66 0.84 8.25
N ALA A 31 -4.19 2.08 8.10
CA ALA A 31 -3.14 2.42 7.15
C ALA A 31 -2.13 3.39 7.77
N ALA A 32 -0.85 3.20 7.45
CA ALA A 32 0.23 4.08 7.83
C ALA A 32 1.20 4.33 6.68
N ALA A 33 1.88 5.47 6.73
CA ALA A 33 2.97 5.79 5.82
C ALA A 33 3.90 6.82 6.46
N PRO A 34 5.23 6.77 6.21
CA PRO A 34 6.17 7.78 6.66
C PRO A 34 6.04 9.12 5.93
N PHE A 35 5.64 9.11 4.66
CA PHE A 35 5.72 10.29 3.81
C PHE A 35 4.41 10.65 3.11
N TYR A 36 4.29 11.94 2.76
CA TYR A 36 3.38 12.39 1.71
C TYR A 36 4.02 12.19 0.33
N TYR A 37 3.20 11.81 -0.67
CA TYR A 37 3.64 11.62 -2.06
C TYR A 37 3.82 12.96 -2.76
N GLU A 38 4.87 13.70 -2.40
CA GLU A 38 5.18 15.06 -2.88
C GLU A 38 6.69 15.21 -3.12
N ASP A 39 7.08 16.22 -3.87
CA ASP A 39 8.45 16.70 -4.07
C ASP A 39 9.50 15.60 -4.29
N SER A 40 10.51 15.54 -3.42
CA SER A 40 11.61 14.57 -3.49
C SER A 40 11.15 13.13 -3.38
N VAL A 41 10.15 12.84 -2.52
CA VAL A 41 9.59 11.49 -2.36
C VAL A 41 8.90 11.04 -3.65
N LYS A 42 8.13 11.93 -4.29
CA LYS A 42 7.51 11.65 -5.58
C LYS A 42 8.56 11.36 -6.66
N LYS A 43 9.64 12.17 -6.75
CA LYS A 43 10.73 11.96 -7.70
C LYS A 43 11.41 10.61 -7.48
N ALA A 44 11.73 10.26 -6.22
CA ALA A 44 12.41 9.02 -5.88
C ALA A 44 11.54 7.77 -6.18
N LEU A 45 10.26 7.77 -5.76
CA LEU A 45 9.33 6.66 -6.05
C LEU A 45 9.04 6.52 -7.56
N THR A 46 9.03 7.64 -8.31
CA THR A 46 8.94 7.62 -9.77
C THR A 46 10.21 7.02 -10.37
N GLY A 47 11.39 7.35 -9.82
CA GLY A 47 12.68 6.74 -10.20
C GLY A 47 12.68 5.24 -9.98
N MET A 48 12.17 4.75 -8.86
CA MET A 48 11.98 3.31 -8.63
C MET A 48 11.07 2.68 -9.69
N LYS A 49 10.04 3.38 -10.19
CA LYS A 49 9.09 2.82 -11.16
C LYS A 49 9.61 2.76 -12.59
N PHE A 50 10.40 3.74 -12.99
CA PHE A 50 10.71 3.97 -14.41
C PHE A 50 12.21 4.01 -14.73
N SER A 51 13.07 4.25 -13.73
CA SER A 51 14.53 4.38 -13.92
C SER A 51 15.30 3.26 -13.22
N GLN A 52 14.64 2.18 -12.82
CA GLN A 52 15.23 0.99 -12.19
C GLN A 52 16.10 1.27 -10.94
N ARG A 53 15.84 2.36 -10.23
CA ARG A 53 16.59 2.75 -9.03
C ARG A 53 16.12 1.94 -7.81
N LYS A 54 16.53 0.66 -7.79
CA LYS A 54 16.18 -0.29 -6.72
C LYS A 54 16.80 0.10 -5.38
N GLU A 55 17.91 0.78 -5.40
CA GLU A 55 18.64 1.26 -4.21
C GLU A 55 17.78 2.15 -3.29
N TYR A 56 16.77 2.82 -3.84
CA TYR A 56 15.85 3.60 -3.02
C TYR A 56 14.92 2.74 -2.16
N ALA A 57 14.75 1.46 -2.50
CA ALA A 57 13.88 0.57 -1.73
C ALA A 57 14.40 0.36 -0.31
N GLU A 58 15.72 0.20 -0.15
CA GLU A 58 16.36 0.07 1.16
C GLU A 58 16.13 1.31 2.01
N ALA A 59 16.49 2.49 1.48
CA ALA A 59 16.31 3.76 2.19
C ALA A 59 14.84 4.01 2.60
N PHE A 60 13.88 3.72 1.71
CA PHE A 60 12.46 3.86 2.05
C PHE A 60 12.02 2.84 3.09
N SER A 61 12.54 1.61 3.04
CA SER A 61 12.19 0.55 3.99
C SER A 61 12.61 0.90 5.42
N GLU A 62 13.74 1.60 5.62
CA GLU A 62 14.15 2.06 6.95
C GLU A 62 13.10 3.03 7.57
N TYR A 63 12.58 3.97 6.79
CA TYR A 63 11.51 4.86 7.26
C TYR A 63 10.18 4.12 7.48
N MET A 64 9.89 3.11 6.64
CA MET A 64 8.70 2.28 6.82
C MET A 64 8.82 1.41 8.08
N LEU A 65 10.00 0.86 8.39
CA LEU A 65 10.27 0.12 9.64
C LEU A 65 10.08 0.99 10.87
N LYS A 66 10.57 2.23 10.84
CA LYS A 66 10.32 3.19 11.93
C LYS A 66 8.82 3.45 12.08
N THR A 67 8.11 3.66 10.97
CA THR A 67 6.64 3.84 10.99
C THR A 67 5.92 2.59 11.52
N LEU A 68 6.37 1.41 11.14
CA LEU A 68 5.84 0.13 11.63
C LEU A 68 5.99 0.05 13.17
N SER A 69 7.18 0.30 13.71
CA SER A 69 7.44 0.24 15.15
C SER A 69 6.68 1.31 15.96
N GLU A 70 6.38 2.47 15.36
CA GLU A 70 5.66 3.55 16.03
C GLU A 70 4.13 3.40 15.95
N ARG A 71 3.61 2.92 14.82
CA ARG A 71 2.17 2.93 14.53
C ARG A 71 1.48 1.60 14.79
N TYR A 72 2.25 0.52 14.72
CA TYR A 72 1.79 -0.84 14.89
C TYR A 72 2.51 -1.57 16.04
N LYS A 73 2.97 -0.80 17.04
CA LYS A 73 3.75 -1.32 18.20
C LYS A 73 3.02 -2.39 19.00
N ASP A 74 1.70 -2.32 19.05
CA ASP A 74 0.83 -3.23 19.81
C ASP A 74 0.22 -4.34 18.92
N GLU A 75 0.49 -4.28 17.60
CA GLU A 75 -0.01 -5.24 16.62
C GLU A 75 1.02 -6.36 16.40
N LYS A 76 0.52 -7.57 16.22
CA LYS A 76 1.35 -8.73 15.82
C LYS A 76 0.90 -9.21 14.46
N PHE A 77 1.83 -9.24 13.51
CA PHE A 77 1.57 -9.72 12.16
C PHE A 77 2.14 -11.11 11.94
N ASP A 78 1.33 -12.00 11.38
CA ASP A 78 1.74 -13.35 11.01
C ASP A 78 2.49 -13.38 9.69
N VAL A 79 2.17 -12.44 8.78
CA VAL A 79 2.73 -12.43 7.43
C VAL A 79 2.72 -11.03 6.80
N ILE A 80 3.76 -10.76 6.04
CA ILE A 80 3.83 -9.63 5.11
C ILE A 80 3.40 -10.11 3.72
N LEU A 81 2.49 -9.39 3.09
CA LEU A 81 2.13 -9.53 1.68
C LEU A 81 2.39 -8.21 0.95
N CYS A 82 2.59 -8.26 -0.37
CA CYS A 82 2.72 -7.06 -1.17
C CYS A 82 1.57 -6.90 -2.16
N VAL A 83 1.20 -5.66 -2.46
CA VAL A 83 0.29 -5.35 -3.56
C VAL A 83 0.93 -5.81 -4.88
N PRO A 84 0.26 -6.70 -5.64
CA PRO A 84 0.85 -7.28 -6.84
C PRO A 84 0.75 -6.33 -8.03
N LEU A 85 1.75 -6.39 -8.91
CA LEU A 85 1.68 -5.84 -10.26
C LEU A 85 1.07 -6.86 -11.24
N HIS A 86 0.36 -6.36 -12.24
CA HIS A 86 -0.04 -7.21 -13.36
C HIS A 86 1.20 -7.78 -14.09
N LYS A 87 1.15 -9.04 -14.55
CA LYS A 87 2.28 -9.75 -15.17
C LYS A 87 2.98 -8.96 -16.30
N LYS A 88 2.20 -8.28 -17.16
CA LYS A 88 2.75 -7.43 -18.25
C LYS A 88 3.53 -6.22 -17.71
N ASP A 89 3.03 -5.59 -16.63
CA ASP A 89 3.69 -4.43 -16.02
C ASP A 89 4.95 -4.84 -15.27
N ARG A 90 4.93 -6.01 -14.60
CA ARG A 90 6.11 -6.62 -13.97
C ARG A 90 7.21 -6.94 -14.99
N ARG A 91 6.84 -7.54 -16.13
CA ARG A 91 7.81 -7.80 -17.23
C ARG A 91 8.42 -6.51 -17.77
N LYS A 92 7.63 -5.45 -17.96
CA LYS A 92 8.11 -4.15 -18.45
C LYS A 92 9.06 -3.46 -17.45
N ARG A 93 8.76 -3.57 -16.14
CA ARG A 93 9.55 -2.91 -15.07
C ARG A 93 10.72 -3.76 -14.57
N GLY A 94 10.69 -5.08 -14.81
CA GLY A 94 11.66 -6.03 -14.29
C GLY A 94 11.42 -6.46 -12.83
N TYR A 95 10.66 -5.68 -12.04
CA TYR A 95 10.38 -5.95 -10.63
C TYR A 95 9.09 -5.26 -10.15
N ASN A 96 8.64 -5.64 -8.96
CA ASN A 96 7.55 -4.99 -8.22
C ASN A 96 8.16 -4.19 -7.05
N GLN A 97 7.87 -2.89 -6.98
CA GLN A 97 8.36 -2.00 -5.92
C GLN A 97 7.88 -2.46 -4.54
N SER A 98 6.60 -2.78 -4.42
CA SER A 98 5.99 -3.24 -3.17
C SER A 98 6.63 -4.56 -2.70
N GLU A 99 7.05 -5.44 -3.63
CA GLU A 99 7.79 -6.67 -3.32
C GLU A 99 9.18 -6.36 -2.75
N LEU A 100 9.94 -5.46 -3.37
CA LEU A 100 11.26 -5.07 -2.85
C LEU A 100 11.16 -4.53 -1.42
N LEU A 101 10.23 -3.59 -1.20
CA LEU A 101 9.97 -3.03 0.13
C LEU A 101 9.60 -4.14 1.14
N SER A 102 8.72 -5.08 0.75
CA SER A 102 8.29 -6.18 1.61
C SER A 102 9.45 -7.08 2.03
N ARG A 103 10.38 -7.38 1.12
CA ARG A 103 11.54 -8.23 1.42
C ARG A 103 12.48 -7.56 2.43
N TYR A 104 12.80 -6.26 2.25
CA TYR A 104 13.60 -5.50 3.20
C TYR A 104 12.93 -5.39 4.58
N ILE A 105 11.63 -5.10 4.60
CA ILE A 105 10.89 -5.02 5.87
C ILE A 105 10.85 -6.36 6.57
N SER A 106 10.60 -7.45 5.85
CA SER A 106 10.61 -8.82 6.40
C SER A 106 11.96 -9.19 7.00
N GLU A 107 13.05 -8.93 6.28
CA GLU A 107 14.41 -9.21 6.75
C GLU A 107 14.74 -8.50 8.08
N LYS A 108 14.34 -7.23 8.20
CA LYS A 108 14.67 -6.41 9.38
C LYS A 108 13.68 -6.58 10.54
N SER A 109 12.40 -6.84 10.26
CA SER A 109 11.37 -6.99 11.29
C SER A 109 11.22 -8.42 11.81
N GLY A 110 11.70 -9.43 11.06
CA GLY A 110 11.47 -10.84 11.34
C GLY A 110 10.08 -11.35 10.99
N ILE A 111 9.16 -10.48 10.49
CA ILE A 111 7.84 -10.91 10.05
C ILE A 111 7.98 -11.63 8.70
N PRO A 112 7.48 -12.88 8.55
CA PRO A 112 7.64 -13.66 7.32
C PRO A 112 7.00 -12.98 6.11
N TYR A 113 7.73 -12.86 4.99
CA TYR A 113 7.17 -12.43 3.72
C TYR A 113 6.76 -13.65 2.89
N LYS A 114 5.50 -13.69 2.42
CA LYS A 114 5.02 -14.67 1.45
C LYS A 114 4.77 -13.98 0.11
N ASP A 115 5.50 -14.40 -0.92
CA ASP A 115 5.25 -13.92 -2.27
C ASP A 115 4.13 -14.73 -2.95
N ASN A 116 3.65 -14.21 -4.08
CA ASN A 116 2.68 -14.92 -4.92
C ASN A 116 1.36 -15.36 -4.24
N VAL A 117 1.00 -14.78 -3.11
CA VAL A 117 -0.30 -15.01 -2.45
C VAL A 117 -1.41 -14.22 -3.15
N LEU A 118 -1.16 -12.95 -3.42
CA LEU A 118 -2.06 -12.09 -4.19
C LEU A 118 -1.64 -12.03 -5.65
N GLU A 119 -2.61 -12.05 -6.56
CA GLU A 119 -2.41 -11.85 -7.99
C GLU A 119 -3.27 -10.71 -8.51
N LYS A 120 -2.72 -9.92 -9.44
CA LYS A 120 -3.49 -8.97 -10.23
C LYS A 120 -3.90 -9.62 -11.54
N ILE A 121 -5.19 -9.96 -11.68
CA ILE A 121 -5.73 -10.72 -12.81
C ILE A 121 -5.91 -9.80 -14.03
N TYR A 122 -6.47 -8.61 -13.84
CA TYR A 122 -6.76 -7.69 -14.92
C TYR A 122 -5.82 -6.48 -14.89
N ARG A 123 -5.39 -6.07 -16.09
CA ARG A 123 -4.66 -4.82 -16.28
C ARG A 123 -5.66 -3.66 -16.24
N THR A 124 -5.76 -3.01 -15.08
CA THR A 124 -6.49 -1.73 -14.99
C THR A 124 -5.74 -0.69 -15.82
N LYS A 125 -6.42 -0.03 -16.76
CA LYS A 125 -5.82 1.07 -17.54
C LYS A 125 -5.42 2.18 -16.55
N MET A 126 -4.14 2.51 -16.55
CA MET A 126 -3.63 3.67 -15.82
C MET A 126 -4.02 4.92 -16.61
N GLN A 127 -5.28 5.36 -16.46
CA GLN A 127 -5.68 6.66 -16.96
C GLN A 127 -5.22 7.71 -15.95
N MET A 128 -4.19 8.46 -16.33
CA MET A 128 -3.61 9.53 -15.50
C MET A 128 -4.60 10.70 -15.28
N SER A 129 -5.79 10.68 -15.90
CA SER A 129 -6.77 11.77 -15.96
C SER A 129 -8.12 11.49 -15.28
N GLN A 130 -8.36 10.28 -14.73
CA GLN A 130 -9.68 9.98 -14.15
C GLN A 130 -9.80 10.41 -12.69
N LYS A 131 -10.89 11.11 -12.37
CA LYS A 131 -11.31 11.51 -11.03
C LYS A 131 -11.56 10.27 -10.14
N GLY A 132 -11.40 10.43 -8.82
CA GLY A 132 -11.34 9.33 -7.83
C GLY A 132 -12.46 8.26 -7.89
N ILE A 133 -13.68 8.62 -8.33
CA ILE A 133 -14.84 7.71 -8.42
C ILE A 133 -14.66 6.64 -9.50
N GLU A 134 -14.10 6.99 -10.67
CA GLU A 134 -13.86 6.05 -11.77
C GLU A 134 -12.72 5.07 -11.49
N ARG A 135 -11.78 5.41 -10.58
CA ARG A 135 -10.71 4.49 -10.17
C ARG A 135 -11.21 3.32 -9.33
N SER A 136 -12.26 3.52 -8.54
CA SER A 136 -12.85 2.46 -7.70
C SER A 136 -13.57 1.42 -8.55
N GLY A 137 -14.35 1.84 -9.56
CA GLY A 137 -15.07 0.93 -10.45
C GLY A 137 -14.17 0.04 -11.31
N ASN A 138 -13.00 0.54 -11.72
CA ASN A 138 -12.04 -0.20 -12.57
C ASN A 138 -11.20 -1.26 -11.81
N LEU A 139 -11.32 -1.34 -10.48
CA LEU A 139 -10.53 -2.27 -9.65
C LEU A 139 -11.33 -3.47 -9.15
N LEU A 140 -12.66 -3.42 -9.24
CA LEU A 140 -13.52 -4.54 -8.81
C LEU A 140 -13.14 -5.82 -9.52
N GLY A 141 -12.81 -6.86 -8.75
CA GLY A 141 -12.38 -8.16 -9.29
C GLY A 141 -11.00 -8.15 -9.97
N ALA A 142 -10.21 -7.08 -9.81
CA ALA A 142 -8.89 -7.02 -10.43
C ALA A 142 -7.82 -7.87 -9.72
N PHE A 143 -8.10 -8.33 -8.51
CA PHE A 143 -7.19 -9.11 -7.68
C PHE A 143 -7.82 -10.43 -7.27
N SER A 144 -6.99 -11.43 -7.00
CA SER A 144 -7.39 -12.70 -6.39
C SER A 144 -6.33 -13.19 -5.42
N VAL A 145 -6.75 -14.03 -4.47
CA VAL A 145 -5.86 -14.85 -3.66
C VAL A 145 -5.66 -16.17 -4.39
N ARG A 146 -4.43 -16.68 -4.44
CA ARG A 146 -4.12 -17.97 -5.03
C ARG A 146 -4.71 -19.10 -4.20
N ASN A 147 -5.20 -20.13 -4.87
CA ASN A 147 -5.69 -21.34 -4.23
C ASN A 147 -4.59 -22.00 -3.37
N GLY A 148 -4.97 -22.45 -2.17
CA GLY A 148 -4.05 -23.08 -1.21
C GLY A 148 -3.23 -22.10 -0.38
N ALA A 149 -3.48 -20.79 -0.46
CA ALA A 149 -2.90 -19.84 0.46
C ALA A 149 -3.53 -20.01 1.85
N ASP A 150 -2.72 -20.34 2.84
CA ASP A 150 -3.13 -20.43 4.25
C ASP A 150 -3.16 -19.02 4.84
N LEU A 151 -4.36 -18.42 4.88
CA LEU A 151 -4.63 -17.08 5.40
C LEU A 151 -5.67 -17.09 6.53
N GLU A 152 -6.21 -18.26 6.86
CA GLU A 152 -7.24 -18.37 7.89
C GLU A 152 -6.72 -17.85 9.23
N ASP A 153 -7.48 -16.97 9.85
CA ASP A 153 -7.20 -16.29 11.13
C ASP A 153 -5.85 -15.55 11.21
N LYS A 154 -5.26 -15.16 10.05
CA LYS A 154 -3.97 -14.45 9.99
C LYS A 154 -4.13 -12.94 10.06
N SER A 155 -3.26 -12.29 10.84
CA SER A 155 -3.05 -10.84 10.84
C SER A 155 -2.00 -10.48 9.78
N ILE A 156 -2.41 -9.71 8.78
CA ILE A 156 -1.64 -9.44 7.56
C ILE A 156 -1.14 -8.00 7.53
N LEU A 157 0.15 -7.81 7.29
CA LEU A 157 0.72 -6.51 6.92
C LEU A 157 0.84 -6.42 5.40
N LEU A 158 -0.03 -5.62 4.76
CA LEU A 158 -0.06 -5.40 3.32
C LEU A 158 0.81 -4.20 2.94
N ILE A 159 1.85 -4.43 2.15
CA ILE A 159 2.79 -3.40 1.72
C ILE A 159 2.43 -2.86 0.34
N ASP A 160 2.44 -1.51 0.21
CA ASP A 160 2.33 -0.83 -1.08
C ASP A 160 3.39 0.27 -1.22
N ASP A 161 3.70 0.71 -2.43
CA ASP A 161 4.61 1.83 -2.67
C ASP A 161 3.91 3.18 -2.41
N ILE A 162 2.70 3.38 -2.93
CA ILE A 162 1.96 4.64 -2.83
C ILE A 162 0.47 4.37 -2.63
N LYS A 163 -0.05 4.77 -1.49
CA LYS A 163 -1.49 4.79 -1.25
C LYS A 163 -2.08 6.13 -1.67
N THR A 164 -2.87 6.13 -2.73
CA THR A 164 -3.61 7.32 -3.19
C THR A 164 -5.01 7.37 -2.54
N THR A 165 -6.04 6.91 -3.22
CA THR A 165 -7.40 6.80 -2.67
C THR A 165 -7.57 5.63 -1.70
N GLY A 166 -6.65 4.67 -1.73
CA GLY A 166 -6.75 3.41 -1.02
C GLY A 166 -7.56 2.34 -1.74
N ALA A 167 -8.07 2.60 -2.94
CA ALA A 167 -8.90 1.65 -3.68
C ALA A 167 -8.15 0.33 -4.00
N THR A 168 -6.87 0.42 -4.36
CA THR A 168 -6.03 -0.77 -4.64
C THR A 168 -5.86 -1.65 -3.40
N VAL A 169 -5.43 -1.06 -2.29
CA VAL A 169 -5.21 -1.80 -1.04
C VAL A 169 -6.53 -2.29 -0.44
N SER A 170 -7.62 -1.56 -0.64
CA SER A 170 -8.96 -1.99 -0.23
C SER A 170 -9.44 -3.20 -1.02
N GLU A 171 -9.24 -3.23 -2.33
CA GLU A 171 -9.62 -4.40 -3.14
C GLU A 171 -8.75 -5.62 -2.81
N CYS A 172 -7.44 -5.42 -2.60
CA CYS A 172 -6.57 -6.49 -2.08
C CYS A 172 -7.06 -7.00 -0.72
N GLY A 173 -7.36 -6.10 0.22
CA GLY A 173 -7.85 -6.45 1.54
C GLY A 173 -9.17 -7.21 1.51
N LYS A 174 -10.11 -6.80 0.63
CA LYS A 174 -11.35 -7.54 0.40
C LYS A 174 -11.08 -9.00 0.02
N MET A 175 -10.15 -9.24 -0.90
CA MET A 175 -9.80 -10.60 -1.31
C MET A 175 -9.12 -11.39 -0.18
N LEU A 176 -8.32 -10.72 0.68
CA LEU A 176 -7.69 -11.33 1.84
C LEU A 176 -8.74 -11.72 2.91
N TYR A 177 -9.72 -10.85 3.20
CA TYR A 177 -10.83 -11.20 4.11
C TYR A 177 -11.69 -12.33 3.57
N LEU A 178 -11.98 -12.36 2.27
CA LEU A 178 -12.70 -13.48 1.64
C LEU A 178 -11.92 -14.79 1.71
N ALA A 179 -10.59 -14.73 1.87
CA ALA A 179 -9.72 -15.89 2.07
C ALA A 179 -9.43 -16.22 3.54
N GLY A 180 -10.22 -15.66 4.49
CA GLY A 180 -10.17 -15.98 5.91
C GLY A 180 -9.23 -15.12 6.76
N ALA A 181 -8.63 -14.05 6.22
CA ALA A 181 -7.77 -13.17 7.02
C ALA A 181 -8.55 -12.56 8.19
N LYS A 182 -7.93 -12.54 9.37
CA LYS A 182 -8.47 -11.94 10.59
C LYS A 182 -8.36 -10.42 10.58
N GLU A 183 -7.22 -9.92 10.15
CA GLU A 183 -6.89 -8.49 10.17
C GLU A 183 -6.01 -8.14 8.97
N VAL A 184 -6.24 -6.96 8.38
CA VAL A 184 -5.42 -6.42 7.30
C VAL A 184 -5.01 -5.00 7.62
N CYS A 185 -3.73 -4.78 7.93
CA CYS A 185 -3.14 -3.46 8.11
C CYS A 185 -2.27 -3.10 6.91
N VAL A 186 -2.31 -1.84 6.50
CA VAL A 186 -1.59 -1.35 5.31
C VAL A 186 -0.41 -0.47 5.72
N LEU A 187 0.78 -0.79 5.22
CA LEU A 187 1.94 0.08 5.33
C LEU A 187 2.42 0.46 3.92
N SER A 188 2.33 1.74 3.57
CA SER A 188 2.82 2.25 2.29
C SER A 188 4.01 3.19 2.50
N CYS A 189 4.86 3.31 1.47
CA CYS A 189 5.97 4.27 1.54
C CYS A 189 5.46 5.71 1.57
N ALA A 190 4.42 6.02 0.80
CA ALA A 190 3.83 7.35 0.79
C ALA A 190 2.30 7.32 0.65
N VAL A 191 1.65 8.36 1.20
CA VAL A 191 0.22 8.64 1.02
C VAL A 191 0.02 9.96 0.29
N THR A 192 -1.08 10.08 -0.47
CA THR A 192 -1.49 11.36 -1.02
C THR A 192 -2.41 12.08 -0.03
N ARG A 193 -2.27 13.39 0.07
CA ARG A 193 -3.24 14.25 0.75
C ARG A 193 -4.04 15.06 -0.28
N LYS A 194 -5.28 15.39 0.03
CA LYS A 194 -6.03 16.35 -0.79
C LYS A 194 -5.43 17.73 -0.58
N ARG A 195 -5.14 18.45 -1.67
CA ARG A 195 -4.71 19.86 -1.60
C ARG A 195 -5.90 20.71 -1.14
N HIS A 196 -5.63 21.81 -0.42
CA HIS A 196 -6.64 22.74 0.08
C HIS A 196 -7.61 23.28 -1.01
N LYS A 197 -7.17 23.34 -2.27
CA LYS A 197 -8.02 23.76 -3.42
C LYS A 197 -9.22 22.84 -3.73
N ASP A 198 -9.20 21.60 -3.23
CA ASP A 198 -10.30 20.63 -3.47
C ASP A 198 -11.33 20.62 -2.32
N ARG A 199 -11.19 21.51 -1.31
CA ARG A 199 -12.15 21.65 -0.19
C ARG A 199 -13.24 22.70 -0.41
N GLU A 200 -13.09 23.54 -1.45
CA GLU A 200 -14.01 24.66 -1.76
C GLU A 200 -14.98 24.35 -2.92
N ARG A 201 -15.17 23.06 -3.27
CA ARG A 201 -16.15 22.62 -4.26
C ARG A 201 -17.07 21.56 -3.72
#